data_1a0035ac16623162c0ef8139f1ca2906
#
_entry.id   1a0035ac16623162c0ef8139f1ca2906
#
_cell.length_a   1.000
_cell.length_b   1.000
_cell.length_c   1.000
_cell.angle_alpha   90.00
_cell.angle_beta   90.00
_cell.angle_gamma   90.00
#
_symmetry.space_group_name_H-M   'P 1'
#
loop_
_entity.id
_entity.type
_entity.pdbx_description
1 polymer ?
#
loop_
_entity_poly.entity_id
_entity_poly.type
_entity_poly.pdbx_seq_one_letter_code
_entity_poly.pdbx_strand_id
1 'polypeptide(L)'
;QNGQTGGSSDGSQNSDSSGKSGGSSGTGGSPRPASGGLRVSGTMLTDASGNAVQLRGVSTHGLAWFPEYVNKEAFETLRDDWGANVVRLAMYTEEYGGYCNGGDKEALKQLIDDGVSYATELGMYVIIDWHILSDGNPNRNKEEAKAFFSEMADKYAGHNNVIYEICNEPQNSDWNGQIKPYAEEVISCIRQYDSSALILVGTNTWSQDIDAVAGNELDDDNVMYVLHFYAGTHKASLRSKLESALNSGVPVFVSECSICDASGNGGIDYDSAQSWLDLLNDRGVSFLAWSLSNKNETSALIQPGCSKTGGWTEDDLSETGRWFRKAIQG
;
A
#
# COMPACT_ATOMS: atom_id res chain seq x y z
N GLN A 1 3.64 80.68 14.56
CA GLN A 1 3.80 81.26 13.21
C GLN A 1 3.90 80.09 12.21
N ASN A 2 2.85 79.97 11.49
CA ASN A 2 2.73 79.80 10.03
C ASN A 2 3.45 78.61 9.42
N GLY A 3 2.87 77.79 8.60
CA GLY A 3 1.71 77.88 7.73
C GLY A 3 1.74 76.60 6.89
N GLN A 4 0.60 75.98 6.71
CA GLN A 4 -0.18 75.91 5.45
C GLN A 4 0.61 75.48 4.23
N THR A 5 0.22 74.54 3.43
CA THR A 5 -1.00 74.08 2.76
C THR A 5 -0.57 72.94 1.88
N GLY A 6 -1.23 71.89 1.66
CA GLY A 6 -2.40 71.76 0.81
C GLY A 6 -2.12 70.91 -0.40
N GLY A 7 -3.01 70.06 -0.74
CA GLY A 7 -3.40 69.81 -2.09
C GLY A 7 -3.58 68.37 -2.54
N SER A 8 -4.85 68.00 -2.59
CA SER A 8 -5.46 66.83 -3.28
C SER A 8 -5.06 66.65 -4.72
N SER A 9 -5.15 65.41 -5.22
CA SER A 9 -6.17 64.99 -6.19
C SER A 9 -5.76 63.71 -6.90
N ASP A 10 -6.64 62.74 -6.79
CA ASP A 10 -7.33 61.95 -7.85
C ASP A 10 -6.56 61.48 -9.07
N GLY A 11 -6.77 60.21 -9.35
CA GLY A 11 -6.48 59.59 -10.61
C GLY A 11 -6.76 58.10 -10.63
N SER A 12 -8.04 57.74 -10.64
CA SER A 12 -8.50 56.44 -11.12
C SER A 12 -8.01 56.19 -12.53
N GLN A 13 -7.54 55.00 -12.81
CA GLN A 13 -7.83 54.32 -14.09
C GLN A 13 -7.73 52.82 -13.95
N ASN A 14 -8.88 52.16 -14.18
CA ASN A 14 -9.07 50.77 -14.54
C ASN A 14 -8.30 50.42 -15.82
N SER A 15 -7.68 49.29 -15.85
CA SER A 15 -7.49 48.55 -17.09
C SER A 15 -7.64 47.07 -16.87
N ASP A 16 -8.75 46.52 -17.34
CA ASP A 16 -8.98 45.13 -17.62
C ASP A 16 -7.84 44.54 -18.44
N SER A 17 -7.34 43.40 -18.01
CA SER A 17 -6.68 42.48 -18.91
C SER A 17 -7.10 41.05 -18.57
N SER A 18 -7.94 40.53 -19.42
CA SER A 18 -8.31 39.14 -19.54
C SER A 18 -7.09 38.22 -19.62
N GLY A 19 -6.77 37.54 -18.58
CA GLY A 19 -5.78 36.47 -18.55
C GLY A 19 -6.43 35.14 -18.87
N LYS A 20 -6.00 34.52 -19.95
CA LYS A 20 -6.35 33.18 -20.38
C LYS A 20 -6.10 32.18 -19.30
N SER A 21 -7.11 31.38 -18.98
CA SER A 21 -7.00 30.11 -18.25
C SER A 21 -6.15 29.14 -19.07
N GLY A 22 -4.89 29.03 -18.75
CA GLY A 22 -4.04 27.95 -19.21
C GLY A 22 -4.39 26.71 -18.40
N GLY A 23 -5.03 25.73 -19.03
CA GLY A 23 -5.20 24.41 -18.45
C GLY A 23 -3.83 23.78 -18.25
N SER A 24 -3.41 23.69 -17.01
CA SER A 24 -2.27 22.86 -16.63
C SER A 24 -2.72 21.41 -16.71
N SER A 25 -2.28 20.71 -17.73
CA SER A 25 -2.29 19.26 -17.76
C SER A 25 -1.39 18.79 -16.62
N GLY A 26 -2.01 18.35 -15.53
CA GLY A 26 -1.30 17.82 -14.38
C GLY A 26 -0.55 16.57 -14.79
N THR A 27 0.76 16.68 -14.89
CA THR A 27 1.64 15.52 -14.80
C THR A 27 1.41 14.91 -13.43
N GLY A 28 0.96 13.64 -13.40
CA GLY A 28 0.66 12.92 -12.17
C GLY A 28 1.93 12.70 -11.34
N GLY A 29 2.25 13.67 -10.52
CA GLY A 29 3.23 13.47 -9.46
C GLY A 29 2.60 12.65 -8.34
N SER A 30 3.35 11.70 -7.77
CA SER A 30 2.92 10.97 -6.58
C SER A 30 2.46 11.95 -5.51
N PRO A 31 1.28 11.75 -4.92
CA PRO A 31 0.80 12.65 -3.89
C PRO A 31 1.73 12.59 -2.68
N ARG A 32 2.18 13.74 -2.21
CA ARG A 32 2.88 13.78 -0.92
C ARG A 32 1.89 13.42 0.18
N PRO A 33 2.32 12.63 1.17
CA PRO A 33 1.46 12.39 2.34
C PRO A 33 0.99 13.71 2.93
N ALA A 34 -0.32 13.87 2.99
CA ALA A 34 -0.88 15.09 3.57
C ALA A 34 -0.71 15.08 5.09
N SER A 35 -0.62 16.26 5.72
CA SER A 35 -0.66 16.37 7.17
C SER A 35 -1.99 15.82 7.69
N GLY A 36 -1.95 14.90 8.63
CA GLY A 36 -3.15 14.24 9.14
C GLY A 36 -3.39 12.83 8.61
N GLY A 37 -2.63 12.39 7.59
CA GLY A 37 -2.63 11.02 7.10
C GLY A 37 -3.86 10.62 6.29
N LEU A 38 -3.95 9.32 6.01
CA LEU A 38 -5.04 8.71 5.26
C LEU A 38 -6.24 8.41 6.17
N ARG A 39 -7.45 8.51 5.61
CA ARG A 39 -8.71 8.21 6.30
C ARG A 39 -9.60 7.34 5.44
N VAL A 40 -10.28 6.41 6.11
CA VAL A 40 -11.35 5.63 5.50
C VAL A 40 -12.65 6.44 5.59
N SER A 41 -13.32 6.63 4.45
CA SER A 41 -14.63 7.27 4.34
C SER A 41 -15.56 6.39 3.52
N GLY A 42 -16.49 5.71 4.18
CA GLY A 42 -17.27 4.65 3.54
C GLY A 42 -16.37 3.50 3.09
N THR A 43 -16.33 3.22 1.79
CA THR A 43 -15.40 2.24 1.20
C THR A 43 -14.16 2.88 0.59
N MET A 44 -14.07 4.21 0.60
CA MET A 44 -13.00 4.97 -0.05
C MET A 44 -11.89 5.30 0.93
N LEU A 45 -10.68 5.33 0.40
CA LEU A 45 -9.54 5.92 1.07
C LEU A 45 -9.46 7.40 0.70
N THR A 46 -9.26 8.28 1.68
CA THR A 46 -9.19 9.72 1.46
C THR A 46 -7.93 10.30 2.11
N ASP A 47 -7.49 11.45 1.59
CA ASP A 47 -6.46 12.25 2.22
C ASP A 47 -7.03 13.13 3.36
N ALA A 48 -6.18 13.89 4.02
CA ALA A 48 -6.59 14.78 5.12
C ALA A 48 -7.58 15.88 4.69
N SER A 49 -7.66 16.17 3.40
CA SER A 49 -8.59 17.15 2.83
C SER A 49 -9.92 16.54 2.41
N GLY A 50 -10.07 15.21 2.55
CA GLY A 50 -11.26 14.48 2.15
C GLY A 50 -11.30 14.08 0.68
N ASN A 51 -10.23 14.29 -0.09
CA ASN A 51 -10.14 13.85 -1.48
C ASN A 51 -9.91 12.36 -1.57
N ALA A 52 -10.59 11.69 -2.49
CA ALA A 52 -10.38 10.28 -2.75
C ALA A 52 -8.94 10.00 -3.21
N VAL A 53 -8.34 8.96 -2.66
CA VAL A 53 -6.97 8.52 -2.97
C VAL A 53 -6.99 7.05 -3.36
N GLN A 54 -6.34 6.71 -4.48
CA GLN A 54 -6.02 5.33 -4.82
C GLN A 54 -4.50 5.16 -4.72
N LEU A 55 -4.06 4.26 -3.84
CA LEU A 55 -2.65 3.89 -3.76
C LEU A 55 -2.35 2.82 -4.78
N ARG A 56 -1.30 3.03 -5.57
CA ARG A 56 -0.80 2.09 -6.57
C ARG A 56 0.70 1.94 -6.41
N GLY A 57 1.15 0.73 -6.26
CA GLY A 57 2.58 0.51 -6.07
C GLY A 57 2.97 -0.94 -6.13
N VAL A 58 4.09 -1.26 -5.48
CA VAL A 58 4.65 -2.59 -5.47
C VAL A 58 5.01 -3.04 -4.05
N SER A 59 4.95 -4.35 -3.84
CA SER A 59 5.47 -5.00 -2.64
C SER A 59 6.90 -5.46 -2.90
N THR A 60 7.79 -5.31 -1.92
CA THR A 60 9.02 -6.11 -1.92
C THR A 60 8.65 -7.58 -1.86
N HIS A 61 9.57 -8.46 -2.25
CA HIS A 61 9.58 -9.85 -1.77
C HIS A 61 10.01 -9.86 -0.30
N GLY A 62 10.13 -11.01 0.32
CA GLY A 62 10.57 -11.11 1.71
C GLY A 62 11.87 -10.33 1.97
N LEU A 63 11.88 -9.46 2.96
CA LEU A 63 13.02 -8.59 3.27
C LEU A 63 14.30 -9.37 3.56
N ALA A 64 14.19 -10.54 4.20
CA ALA A 64 15.36 -11.41 4.46
C ALA A 64 15.93 -12.06 3.20
N TRP A 65 15.11 -12.21 2.15
CA TRP A 65 15.49 -12.94 0.94
C TRP A 65 16.00 -12.01 -0.17
N PHE A 66 15.44 -10.81 -0.28
CA PHE A 66 15.79 -9.80 -1.29
C PHE A 66 15.97 -8.41 -0.67
N PRO A 67 16.87 -8.27 0.32
CA PRO A 67 17.07 -6.99 1.01
C PRO A 67 17.62 -5.88 0.11
N GLU A 68 18.29 -6.22 -0.97
CA GLU A 68 18.94 -5.29 -1.89
C GLU A 68 17.98 -4.34 -2.62
N TYR A 69 16.69 -4.67 -2.67
CA TYR A 69 15.69 -3.80 -3.31
C TYR A 69 15.17 -2.71 -2.38
N VAL A 70 15.49 -2.75 -1.10
CA VAL A 70 15.22 -1.64 -0.18
C VAL A 70 16.35 -0.64 -0.29
N ASN A 71 16.25 0.24 -1.27
CA ASN A 71 17.22 1.31 -1.50
C ASN A 71 16.52 2.52 -2.13
N LYS A 72 17.13 3.69 -2.02
CA LYS A 72 16.52 4.94 -2.47
C LYS A 72 16.30 4.98 -3.97
N GLU A 73 17.27 4.51 -4.77
CA GLU A 73 17.17 4.50 -6.23
C GLU A 73 16.00 3.66 -6.72
N ALA A 74 15.76 2.50 -6.09
CA ALA A 74 14.59 1.67 -6.40
C ALA A 74 13.29 2.45 -6.17
N PHE A 75 13.16 3.10 -5.04
CA PHE A 75 11.95 3.86 -4.69
C PHE A 75 11.79 5.10 -5.57
N GLU A 76 12.87 5.78 -5.93
CA GLU A 76 12.85 6.88 -6.92
C GLU A 76 12.36 6.39 -8.27
N THR A 77 12.85 5.25 -8.74
CA THR A 77 12.42 4.65 -10.02
C THR A 77 10.94 4.32 -9.99
N LEU A 78 10.46 3.71 -8.92
CA LEU A 78 9.03 3.41 -8.76
C LEU A 78 8.17 4.67 -8.75
N ARG A 79 8.59 5.72 -8.06
CA ARG A 79 7.88 7.00 -8.02
C ARG A 79 7.90 7.70 -9.37
N ASP A 80 9.10 7.89 -9.94
CA ASP A 80 9.30 8.81 -11.06
C ASP A 80 8.98 8.17 -12.41
N ASP A 81 9.28 6.89 -12.59
CA ASP A 81 9.05 6.17 -13.84
C ASP A 81 7.73 5.38 -13.84
N TRP A 82 7.39 4.72 -12.73
CA TRP A 82 6.16 3.93 -12.64
C TRP A 82 4.95 4.75 -12.17
N GLY A 83 5.15 5.90 -11.57
CA GLY A 83 4.07 6.68 -10.96
C GLY A 83 3.54 6.08 -9.66
N ALA A 84 4.31 5.21 -9.03
CA ALA A 84 3.92 4.60 -7.76
C ALA A 84 3.89 5.62 -6.62
N ASN A 85 2.92 5.50 -5.74
CA ASN A 85 2.79 6.35 -4.54
C ASN A 85 2.87 5.57 -3.23
N VAL A 86 3.10 4.26 -3.30
CA VAL A 86 3.21 3.37 -2.14
C VAL A 86 4.18 2.23 -2.41
N VAL A 87 4.89 1.81 -1.37
CA VAL A 87 5.73 0.60 -1.35
C VAL A 87 5.35 -0.22 -0.12
N ARG A 88 5.28 -1.54 -0.27
CA ARG A 88 5.03 -2.48 0.82
C ARG A 88 6.32 -3.20 1.19
N LEU A 89 6.63 -3.22 2.47
CA LEU A 89 7.80 -3.89 3.03
C LEU A 89 7.33 -5.23 3.63
N ALA A 90 7.50 -6.32 2.88
CA ALA A 90 7.03 -7.63 3.27
C ALA A 90 8.04 -8.34 4.18
N MET A 91 7.72 -8.50 5.45
CA MET A 91 8.58 -9.18 6.40
C MET A 91 7.98 -10.53 6.81
N TYR A 92 8.51 -11.62 6.28
CA TYR A 92 8.09 -12.97 6.68
C TYR A 92 8.29 -13.20 8.18
N THR A 93 7.43 -14.03 8.74
CA THR A 93 7.41 -14.41 10.16
C THR A 93 7.94 -15.81 10.36
N GLU A 94 7.21 -16.84 9.95
CA GLU A 94 7.56 -18.26 10.12
C GLU A 94 8.40 -18.85 8.99
N GLU A 95 8.46 -18.17 7.83
CA GLU A 95 9.29 -18.65 6.73
C GLU A 95 10.78 -18.64 7.11
N TYR A 96 11.60 -19.40 6.39
CA TYR A 96 13.02 -19.46 6.63
C TYR A 96 13.66 -18.05 6.66
N GLY A 97 14.40 -17.76 7.72
CA GLY A 97 15.00 -16.45 7.92
C GLY A 97 14.00 -15.35 8.32
N GLY A 98 12.74 -15.69 8.56
CA GLY A 98 11.72 -14.75 9.00
C GLY A 98 11.90 -14.27 10.44
N TYR A 99 11.18 -13.24 10.79
CA TYR A 99 11.27 -12.57 12.09
C TYR A 99 11.06 -13.53 13.28
N CYS A 100 10.19 -14.52 13.13
CA CYS A 100 9.87 -15.53 14.16
C CYS A 100 10.58 -16.86 13.92
N ASN A 101 11.42 -16.98 12.90
CA ASN A 101 12.10 -18.23 12.53
C ASN A 101 13.57 -17.99 12.20
N GLY A 102 14.33 -17.61 13.21
CA GLY A 102 15.80 -17.49 13.13
C GLY A 102 16.32 -16.27 12.38
N GLY A 103 15.47 -15.36 11.95
CA GLY A 103 15.87 -14.11 11.32
C GLY A 103 16.58 -13.17 12.31
N ASP A 104 17.48 -12.35 11.78
CA ASP A 104 18.06 -11.25 12.54
C ASP A 104 17.04 -10.12 12.68
N LYS A 105 16.38 -10.06 13.83
CA LYS A 105 15.32 -9.09 14.10
C LYS A 105 15.77 -7.65 13.97
N GLU A 106 16.97 -7.33 14.43
CA GLU A 106 17.49 -5.97 14.35
C GLU A 106 17.83 -5.58 12.90
N ALA A 107 18.41 -6.50 12.12
CA ALA A 107 18.65 -6.28 10.70
C ALA A 107 17.35 -6.09 9.91
N LEU A 108 16.31 -6.87 10.22
CA LEU A 108 14.99 -6.73 9.59
C LEU A 108 14.33 -5.39 9.95
N LYS A 109 14.41 -4.97 11.21
CA LYS A 109 13.91 -3.66 11.63
C LYS A 109 14.69 -2.51 10.98
N GLN A 110 15.99 -2.69 10.75
CA GLN A 110 16.81 -1.69 10.06
C GLN A 110 16.37 -1.55 8.59
N LEU A 111 16.08 -2.64 7.90
CA LEU A 111 15.52 -2.59 6.54
C LEU A 111 14.17 -1.87 6.49
N ILE A 112 13.32 -2.10 7.49
CA ILE A 112 12.05 -1.36 7.61
C ILE A 112 12.32 0.12 7.83
N ASP A 113 13.24 0.47 8.71
CA ASP A 113 13.59 1.87 8.97
C ASP A 113 14.14 2.56 7.73
N ASP A 114 15.02 1.89 7.00
CA ASP A 114 15.54 2.38 5.74
C ASP A 114 14.41 2.61 4.72
N GLY A 115 13.52 1.64 4.56
CA GLY A 115 12.39 1.74 3.64
C GLY A 115 11.43 2.87 4.01
N VAL A 116 11.11 3.02 5.28
CA VAL A 116 10.29 4.14 5.79
C VAL A 116 10.97 5.47 5.53
N SER A 117 12.28 5.55 5.77
CA SER A 117 13.07 6.77 5.53
C SER A 117 13.06 7.17 4.06
N TYR A 118 13.35 6.25 3.15
CA TYR A 118 13.32 6.52 1.71
C TYR A 118 11.93 6.95 1.23
N ALA A 119 10.89 6.23 1.63
CA ALA A 119 9.52 6.57 1.26
C ALA A 119 9.13 7.96 1.77
N THR A 120 9.50 8.30 3.01
CA THR A 120 9.22 9.60 3.60
C THR A 120 9.92 10.73 2.85
N GLU A 121 11.21 10.57 2.55
CA GLU A 121 11.98 11.56 1.76
C GLU A 121 11.36 11.78 0.38
N LEU A 122 10.84 10.72 -0.23
CA LEU A 122 10.29 10.75 -1.59
C LEU A 122 8.80 11.10 -1.64
N GLY A 123 8.17 11.35 -0.49
CA GLY A 123 6.75 11.68 -0.41
C GLY A 123 5.82 10.53 -0.77
N MET A 124 6.23 9.30 -0.51
CA MET A 124 5.48 8.08 -0.76
C MET A 124 4.88 7.51 0.54
N TYR A 125 3.77 6.80 0.41
CA TYR A 125 3.27 5.95 1.48
C TYR A 125 4.09 4.66 1.56
N VAL A 126 4.15 4.06 2.75
CA VAL A 126 4.85 2.81 3.00
C VAL A 126 4.04 1.92 3.93
N ILE A 127 3.92 0.65 3.54
CA ILE A 127 3.22 -0.38 4.33
C ILE A 127 4.26 -1.23 5.04
N ILE A 128 4.14 -1.34 6.35
CA ILE A 128 4.90 -2.29 7.16
C ILE A 128 4.03 -3.54 7.31
N ASP A 129 4.45 -4.63 6.71
CA ASP A 129 3.67 -5.84 6.56
C ASP A 129 4.23 -7.00 7.40
N TRP A 130 3.47 -7.40 8.40
CA TRP A 130 3.66 -8.63 9.15
C TRP A 130 3.22 -9.81 8.28
N HIS A 131 4.16 -10.32 7.49
CA HIS A 131 3.91 -11.18 6.35
C HIS A 131 3.76 -12.64 6.77
N ILE A 132 2.69 -12.96 7.50
CA ILE A 132 2.37 -14.36 7.86
C ILE A 132 2.03 -15.15 6.59
N LEU A 133 2.45 -16.40 6.52
CA LEU A 133 2.10 -17.33 5.46
C LEU A 133 1.98 -18.75 6.03
N SER A 134 3.08 -19.42 6.31
CA SER A 134 3.05 -20.77 6.93
C SER A 134 2.58 -20.76 8.39
N ASP A 135 2.54 -19.59 9.03
CA ASP A 135 1.86 -19.42 10.32
C ASP A 135 0.41 -19.96 10.28
N GLY A 136 -0.27 -19.74 9.16
CA GLY A 136 -1.68 -20.06 8.97
C GLY A 136 -2.57 -19.17 9.84
N ASN A 137 -2.69 -19.49 11.12
CA ASN A 137 -3.42 -18.69 12.08
C ASN A 137 -2.54 -17.54 12.60
N PRO A 138 -2.98 -16.28 12.49
CA PRO A 138 -2.20 -15.12 12.97
C PRO A 138 -1.94 -15.16 14.48
N ASN A 139 -2.74 -15.89 15.25
CA ASN A 139 -2.54 -16.05 16.69
C ASN A 139 -1.29 -16.87 17.04
N ARG A 140 -0.71 -17.60 16.10
CA ARG A 140 0.51 -18.39 16.34
C ARG A 140 1.65 -17.56 16.89
N ASN A 141 1.87 -16.37 16.31
CA ASN A 141 2.91 -15.43 16.74
C ASN A 141 2.32 -14.12 17.26
N LYS A 142 1.16 -14.17 17.89
CA LYS A 142 0.42 -12.98 18.34
C LYS A 142 1.24 -12.09 19.29
N GLU A 143 1.89 -12.67 20.28
CA GLU A 143 2.65 -11.89 21.26
C GLU A 143 3.86 -11.19 20.61
N GLU A 144 4.51 -11.84 19.67
CA GLU A 144 5.58 -11.23 18.87
C GLU A 144 5.03 -10.09 18.00
N ALA A 145 3.86 -10.28 17.38
CA ALA A 145 3.20 -9.25 16.57
C ALA A 145 2.83 -8.03 17.44
N LYS A 146 2.27 -8.25 18.61
CA LYS A 146 1.91 -7.18 19.55
C LYS A 146 3.15 -6.35 19.97
N ALA A 147 4.23 -7.01 20.30
CA ALA A 147 5.49 -6.36 20.66
C ALA A 147 6.08 -5.58 19.47
N PHE A 148 6.10 -6.20 18.29
CA PHE A 148 6.60 -5.58 17.07
C PHE A 148 5.81 -4.31 16.69
N PHE A 149 4.50 -4.40 16.63
CA PHE A 149 3.67 -3.25 16.25
C PHE A 149 3.63 -2.17 17.32
N SER A 150 3.75 -2.50 18.60
CA SER A 150 3.94 -1.49 19.66
C SER A 150 5.22 -0.70 19.41
N GLU A 151 6.32 -1.36 19.10
CA GLU A 151 7.60 -0.73 18.80
C GLU A 151 7.53 0.14 17.53
N MET A 152 6.92 -0.38 16.44
CA MET A 152 6.78 0.36 15.18
C MET A 152 5.88 1.57 15.33
N ALA A 153 4.75 1.43 16.00
CA ALA A 153 3.80 2.52 16.21
C ALA A 153 4.38 3.63 17.10
N ASP A 154 5.15 3.28 18.12
CA ASP A 154 5.89 4.26 18.94
C ASP A 154 6.93 5.00 18.09
N LYS A 155 7.72 4.26 17.32
CA LYS A 155 8.79 4.83 16.49
C LYS A 155 8.28 5.74 15.38
N TYR A 156 7.17 5.38 14.74
CA TYR A 156 6.64 6.09 13.57
C TYR A 156 5.38 6.90 13.84
N ALA A 157 5.03 7.14 15.09
CA ALA A 157 3.79 7.85 15.47
C ALA A 157 3.61 9.22 14.79
N GLY A 158 4.71 9.91 14.49
CA GLY A 158 4.70 11.19 13.78
C GLY A 158 4.71 11.10 12.25
N HIS A 159 4.66 9.90 11.68
CA HIS A 159 4.75 9.66 10.23
C HIS A 159 3.37 9.45 9.62
N ASN A 160 2.86 10.45 8.90
CA ASN A 160 1.55 10.37 8.25
C ASN A 160 1.50 9.41 7.06
N ASN A 161 2.64 8.90 6.62
CA ASN A 161 2.80 8.04 5.44
C ASN A 161 3.00 6.56 5.76
N VAL A 162 2.98 6.17 7.04
CA VAL A 162 3.16 4.78 7.46
C VAL A 162 1.81 4.10 7.63
N ILE A 163 1.67 2.93 7.01
CA ILE A 163 0.49 2.06 7.06
C ILE A 163 0.93 0.74 7.69
N TYR A 164 0.12 0.17 8.58
CA TYR A 164 0.41 -1.11 9.23
C TYR A 164 -0.48 -2.21 8.69
N GLU A 165 0.11 -3.26 8.14
CA GLU A 165 -0.58 -4.48 7.72
C GLU A 165 -0.26 -5.58 8.73
N ILE A 166 -1.27 -6.02 9.50
CA ILE A 166 -1.04 -6.78 10.71
C ILE A 166 -1.12 -8.30 10.55
N CYS A 167 -1.59 -8.79 9.39
CA CYS A 167 -1.55 -10.20 9.03
C CYS A 167 -1.77 -10.37 7.51
N ASN A 168 -0.72 -10.76 6.80
CA ASN A 168 -0.71 -10.87 5.33
C ASN A 168 -1.77 -11.83 4.78
N GLU A 169 -1.64 -13.12 5.07
CA GLU A 169 -2.48 -14.18 4.48
C GLU A 169 -2.87 -15.24 5.49
N PRO A 170 -3.87 -14.96 6.35
CA PRO A 170 -4.43 -15.99 7.22
C PRO A 170 -4.98 -17.17 6.43
N GLN A 171 -4.81 -18.37 6.99
CA GLN A 171 -5.34 -19.63 6.45
C GLN A 171 -5.93 -20.46 7.55
N ASN A 172 -6.98 -21.20 7.26
CA ASN A 172 -7.67 -22.06 8.23
C ASN A 172 -7.99 -21.31 9.53
N SER A 173 -8.38 -20.06 9.40
CA SER A 173 -8.58 -19.14 10.53
C SER A 173 -9.91 -18.42 10.35
N ASP A 174 -10.86 -18.74 11.20
CA ASP A 174 -12.17 -18.10 11.19
C ASP A 174 -12.06 -16.59 11.49
N TRP A 175 -12.78 -15.77 10.71
CA TRP A 175 -12.78 -14.32 10.92
C TRP A 175 -13.23 -13.94 12.32
N ASN A 176 -14.42 -14.39 12.73
CA ASN A 176 -15.00 -13.97 14.00
C ASN A 176 -14.28 -14.58 15.22
N GLY A 177 -13.86 -15.83 15.13
CA GLY A 177 -13.29 -16.57 16.25
C GLY A 177 -11.78 -16.41 16.41
N GLN A 178 -11.05 -16.06 15.36
CA GLN A 178 -9.58 -16.09 15.37
C GLN A 178 -8.95 -14.81 14.83
N ILE A 179 -9.29 -14.35 13.62
CA ILE A 179 -8.63 -13.20 13.00
C ILE A 179 -9.08 -11.90 13.68
N LYS A 180 -10.37 -11.69 13.85
CA LYS A 180 -10.90 -10.47 14.46
C LYS A 180 -10.40 -10.27 15.90
N PRO A 181 -10.41 -11.29 16.81
CA PRO A 181 -9.83 -11.14 18.14
C PRO A 181 -8.33 -10.82 18.12
N TYR A 182 -7.57 -11.46 17.22
CA TYR A 182 -6.16 -11.12 16.98
C TYR A 182 -5.99 -9.64 16.60
N ALA A 183 -6.77 -9.20 15.62
CA ALA A 183 -6.73 -7.84 15.11
C ALA A 183 -7.08 -6.81 16.20
N GLU A 184 -8.09 -7.08 17.01
CA GLU A 184 -8.49 -6.21 18.12
C GLU A 184 -7.33 -5.97 19.10
N GLU A 185 -6.59 -7.03 19.45
CA GLU A 185 -5.45 -6.93 20.36
C GLU A 185 -4.28 -6.15 19.73
N VAL A 186 -3.91 -6.46 18.47
CA VAL A 186 -2.80 -5.78 17.79
C VAL A 186 -3.14 -4.32 17.52
N ILE A 187 -4.35 -4.02 17.06
CA ILE A 187 -4.83 -2.66 16.84
C ILE A 187 -4.77 -1.85 18.14
N SER A 188 -5.19 -2.44 19.26
CA SER A 188 -5.09 -1.80 20.56
C SER A 188 -3.66 -1.41 20.92
N CYS A 189 -2.68 -2.27 20.61
CA CYS A 189 -1.25 -1.95 20.80
C CYS A 189 -0.81 -0.76 19.92
N ILE A 190 -1.22 -0.73 18.66
CA ILE A 190 -0.88 0.38 17.75
C ILE A 190 -1.53 1.67 18.22
N ARG A 191 -2.80 1.64 18.59
CA ARG A 191 -3.58 2.84 18.99
C ARG A 191 -3.09 3.50 20.27
N GLN A 192 -2.32 2.80 21.09
CA GLN A 192 -1.65 3.41 22.25
C GLN A 192 -0.62 4.46 21.85
N TYR A 193 -0.01 4.33 20.67
CA TYR A 193 1.05 5.22 20.19
C TYR A 193 0.62 6.06 18.99
N ASP A 194 -0.24 5.52 18.13
CA ASP A 194 -0.72 6.19 16.92
C ASP A 194 -2.23 5.99 16.80
N SER A 195 -2.97 7.06 17.13
CA SER A 195 -4.43 7.05 17.10
C SER A 195 -5.01 7.10 15.68
N SER A 196 -4.21 7.36 14.66
CA SER A 196 -4.71 7.75 13.34
C SER A 196 -4.16 6.96 12.16
N ALA A 197 -3.15 6.12 12.35
CA ALA A 197 -2.59 5.33 11.25
C ALA A 197 -3.65 4.45 10.59
N LEU A 198 -3.60 4.33 9.26
CA LEU A 198 -4.38 3.33 8.54
C LEU A 198 -3.82 1.93 8.87
N ILE A 199 -4.71 1.02 9.23
CA ILE A 199 -4.37 -0.37 9.52
C ILE A 199 -5.07 -1.28 8.52
N LEU A 200 -4.32 -2.23 7.96
CA LEU A 200 -4.80 -3.25 7.02
C LEU A 200 -4.87 -4.59 7.73
N VAL A 201 -5.99 -5.29 7.58
CA VAL A 201 -6.23 -6.57 8.22
C VAL A 201 -6.54 -7.63 7.18
N GLY A 202 -5.67 -8.64 7.09
CA GLY A 202 -5.86 -9.80 6.21
C GLY A 202 -7.09 -10.62 6.59
N THR A 203 -7.67 -11.27 5.61
CA THR A 203 -8.84 -12.15 5.75
C THR A 203 -8.47 -13.60 5.53
N ASN A 204 -9.37 -14.54 5.84
CA ASN A 204 -9.08 -15.97 5.71
C ASN A 204 -8.89 -16.39 4.24
N THR A 205 -8.40 -17.60 4.05
CA THR A 205 -8.14 -18.22 2.74
C THR A 205 -7.22 -17.37 1.89
N TRP A 206 -6.00 -17.10 2.40
CA TRP A 206 -5.00 -16.25 1.76
C TRP A 206 -5.56 -14.88 1.37
N SER A 207 -6.26 -14.25 2.31
CA SER A 207 -6.90 -12.92 2.10
C SER A 207 -7.91 -12.90 0.94
N GLN A 208 -8.75 -13.92 0.83
CA GLN A 208 -9.81 -13.99 -0.18
C GLN A 208 -11.23 -13.86 0.41
N ASP A 209 -11.43 -14.24 1.69
CA ASP A 209 -12.76 -14.30 2.29
C ASP A 209 -13.22 -12.96 2.84
N ILE A 210 -13.17 -11.94 1.99
CA ILE A 210 -13.57 -10.57 2.33
C ILE A 210 -15.06 -10.46 2.71
N ASP A 211 -15.89 -11.35 2.20
CA ASP A 211 -17.32 -11.41 2.48
C ASP A 211 -17.63 -11.76 3.94
N ALA A 212 -16.73 -12.47 4.63
CA ALA A 212 -16.90 -12.80 6.05
C ALA A 212 -16.87 -11.55 6.96
N VAL A 213 -16.33 -10.45 6.49
CA VAL A 213 -16.20 -9.20 7.24
C VAL A 213 -17.53 -8.43 7.32
N ALA A 214 -18.36 -8.52 6.29
CA ALA A 214 -19.60 -7.76 6.22
C ALA A 214 -20.52 -8.07 7.40
N GLY A 215 -20.88 -7.04 8.16
CA GLY A 215 -21.65 -7.17 9.40
C GLY A 215 -20.85 -7.64 10.62
N ASN A 216 -19.54 -7.85 10.47
CA ASN A 216 -18.61 -8.30 11.51
C ASN A 216 -17.32 -7.47 11.52
N GLU A 217 -17.42 -6.22 11.11
CA GLU A 217 -16.29 -5.31 11.03
C GLU A 217 -15.67 -5.05 12.41
N LEU A 218 -14.42 -4.61 12.41
CA LEU A 218 -13.73 -4.15 13.61
C LEU A 218 -14.32 -2.81 14.09
N ASP A 219 -14.30 -2.59 15.39
CA ASP A 219 -14.71 -1.32 16.01
C ASP A 219 -13.53 -0.32 15.98
N ASP A 220 -13.10 0.03 14.78
CA ASP A 220 -12.07 1.04 14.51
C ASP A 220 -12.37 1.62 13.12
N ASP A 221 -12.52 2.92 13.03
CA ASP A 221 -12.97 3.61 11.83
C ASP A 221 -11.85 3.89 10.80
N ASN A 222 -10.60 3.56 11.12
CA ASN A 222 -9.48 3.73 10.19
C ASN A 222 -8.75 2.42 9.88
N VAL A 223 -9.55 1.41 9.57
CA VAL A 223 -9.11 0.06 9.18
C VAL A 223 -9.68 -0.27 7.81
N MET A 224 -8.87 -0.92 6.97
CA MET A 224 -9.32 -1.54 5.73
C MET A 224 -9.04 -3.03 5.77
N TYR A 225 -9.84 -3.79 5.02
CA TYR A 225 -9.79 -5.25 4.99
C TYR A 225 -9.14 -5.69 3.69
N VAL A 226 -8.24 -6.66 3.78
CA VAL A 226 -7.37 -7.03 2.68
C VAL A 226 -7.97 -8.14 1.84
N LEU A 227 -7.91 -7.96 0.53
CA LEU A 227 -8.14 -8.99 -0.47
C LEU A 227 -6.89 -9.11 -1.34
N HIS A 228 -6.44 -10.35 -1.55
CA HIS A 228 -5.37 -10.70 -2.49
C HIS A 228 -5.93 -11.46 -3.68
N PHE A 229 -5.37 -11.25 -4.86
CA PHE A 229 -5.71 -12.04 -6.05
C PHE A 229 -4.49 -12.31 -6.92
N TYR A 230 -4.57 -13.40 -7.64
CA TYR A 230 -3.67 -13.78 -8.73
C TYR A 230 -4.55 -14.07 -9.94
N ALA A 231 -4.51 -13.19 -10.94
CA ALA A 231 -5.47 -13.15 -12.03
C ALA A 231 -5.53 -14.44 -12.87
N GLY A 232 -4.43 -15.19 -12.91
CA GLY A 232 -4.37 -16.50 -13.55
C GLY A 232 -5.24 -17.57 -12.88
N THR A 233 -5.50 -17.42 -11.58
CA THR A 233 -6.35 -18.33 -10.79
C THR A 233 -7.68 -17.70 -10.41
N HIS A 234 -7.67 -16.45 -9.99
CA HIS A 234 -8.83 -15.75 -9.42
C HIS A 234 -9.52 -14.94 -10.51
N LYS A 235 -10.74 -15.33 -10.83
CA LYS A 235 -11.53 -14.82 -11.94
C LYS A 235 -12.79 -14.08 -11.46
N ALA A 236 -13.86 -14.18 -12.26
CA ALA A 236 -15.12 -13.49 -12.01
C ALA A 236 -15.74 -13.76 -10.63
N SER A 237 -15.57 -14.96 -10.10
CA SER A 237 -16.13 -15.31 -8.78
C SER A 237 -15.52 -14.45 -7.67
N LEU A 238 -14.19 -14.28 -7.64
CA LEU A 238 -13.55 -13.45 -6.63
C LEU A 238 -13.79 -11.95 -6.89
N ARG A 239 -13.83 -11.51 -8.15
CA ARG A 239 -14.22 -10.13 -8.48
C ARG A 239 -15.62 -9.80 -7.98
N SER A 240 -16.59 -10.70 -8.16
CA SER A 240 -17.96 -10.53 -7.65
C SER A 240 -17.98 -10.46 -6.12
N LYS A 241 -17.14 -11.24 -5.45
CA LYS A 241 -17.00 -11.20 -3.99
C LYS A 241 -16.49 -9.82 -3.54
N LEU A 242 -15.51 -9.26 -4.24
CA LEU A 242 -15.02 -7.89 -3.97
C LEU A 242 -16.13 -6.86 -4.14
N GLU A 243 -16.87 -6.90 -5.26
CA GLU A 243 -17.97 -5.96 -5.51
C GLU A 243 -19.06 -6.06 -4.44
N SER A 244 -19.42 -7.28 -4.04
CA SER A 244 -20.41 -7.50 -2.98
C SER A 244 -19.96 -6.92 -1.65
N ALA A 245 -18.69 -7.10 -1.29
CA ALA A 245 -18.12 -6.53 -0.06
C ALA A 245 -18.18 -4.99 -0.08
N LEU A 246 -17.73 -4.38 -1.18
CA LEU A 246 -17.80 -2.93 -1.36
C LEU A 246 -19.24 -2.42 -1.30
N ASN A 247 -20.16 -3.09 -1.96
CA ASN A 247 -21.59 -2.72 -1.95
C ASN A 247 -22.23 -2.87 -0.56
N SER A 248 -21.66 -3.72 0.29
CA SER A 248 -22.06 -3.88 1.69
C SER A 248 -21.39 -2.87 2.63
N GLY A 249 -20.56 -1.97 2.10
CA GLY A 249 -19.88 -0.94 2.90
C GLY A 249 -18.54 -1.36 3.50
N VAL A 250 -17.99 -2.50 3.11
CA VAL A 250 -16.67 -2.97 3.58
C VAL A 250 -15.57 -2.24 2.79
N PRO A 251 -14.69 -1.47 3.44
CA PRO A 251 -13.56 -0.84 2.77
C PRO A 251 -12.46 -1.89 2.52
N VAL A 252 -12.10 -2.07 1.25
CA VAL A 252 -11.17 -3.12 0.81
C VAL A 252 -9.89 -2.53 0.24
N PHE A 253 -8.76 -3.14 0.58
CA PHE A 253 -7.43 -2.80 0.10
C PHE A 253 -6.76 -4.06 -0.49
N VAL A 254 -6.23 -3.98 -1.71
CA VAL A 254 -5.50 -5.08 -2.33
C VAL A 254 -3.99 -4.85 -2.11
N SER A 255 -3.48 -5.32 -0.99
CA SER A 255 -2.07 -5.11 -0.63
C SER A 255 -1.10 -6.02 -1.39
N GLU A 256 -1.62 -7.07 -2.02
CA GLU A 256 -0.85 -7.98 -2.85
C GLU A 256 -1.69 -8.54 -3.99
N CYS A 257 -1.16 -8.46 -5.21
CA CYS A 257 -1.77 -9.10 -6.38
C CYS A 257 -0.73 -9.40 -7.46
N SER A 258 -1.07 -10.31 -8.35
CA SER A 258 -0.29 -10.54 -9.56
C SER A 258 -1.18 -10.98 -10.72
N ILE A 259 -0.58 -11.17 -11.89
CA ILE A 259 -1.29 -11.49 -13.13
C ILE A 259 -1.13 -12.95 -13.57
N CYS A 260 -0.27 -13.70 -12.89
CA CYS A 260 -0.09 -15.14 -13.08
C CYS A 260 -1.05 -15.95 -12.19
N ASP A 261 -0.88 -17.27 -12.15
CA ASP A 261 -1.64 -18.12 -11.23
C ASP A 261 -1.17 -17.96 -9.77
N ALA A 262 -1.94 -18.53 -8.85
CA ALA A 262 -1.73 -18.38 -7.42
C ALA A 262 -0.44 -19.02 -6.88
N SER A 263 0.29 -19.80 -7.69
CA SER A 263 1.62 -20.29 -7.32
C SER A 263 2.68 -19.18 -7.33
N GLY A 264 2.39 -18.05 -7.99
CA GLY A 264 3.35 -16.98 -8.24
C GLY A 264 4.32 -17.28 -9.39
N ASN A 265 4.26 -18.45 -10.00
CA ASN A 265 5.19 -18.90 -11.04
C ASN A 265 4.52 -19.61 -12.22
N GLY A 266 3.22 -19.41 -12.39
CA GLY A 266 2.49 -20.03 -13.50
C GLY A 266 2.23 -19.09 -14.66
N GLY A 267 1.29 -19.49 -15.51
CA GLY A 267 0.90 -18.72 -16.70
C GLY A 267 0.23 -17.39 -16.37
N ILE A 268 0.47 -16.39 -17.20
CA ILE A 268 -0.18 -15.09 -17.15
C ILE A 268 -1.52 -15.16 -17.86
N ASP A 269 -2.55 -14.56 -17.25
CA ASP A 269 -3.85 -14.32 -17.88
C ASP A 269 -4.10 -12.81 -18.01
N TYR A 270 -3.76 -12.25 -19.16
CA TYR A 270 -3.88 -10.82 -19.41
C TYR A 270 -5.33 -10.33 -19.43
N ASP A 271 -6.27 -11.13 -19.92
CA ASP A 271 -7.68 -10.73 -19.96
C ASP A 271 -8.26 -10.65 -18.54
N SER A 272 -7.97 -11.64 -17.71
CA SER A 272 -8.35 -11.62 -16.29
C SER A 272 -7.68 -10.47 -15.54
N ALA A 273 -6.40 -10.24 -15.80
CA ALA A 273 -5.65 -9.13 -15.21
C ALA A 273 -6.29 -7.77 -15.55
N GLN A 274 -6.67 -7.57 -16.82
CA GLN A 274 -7.35 -6.34 -17.24
C GLN A 274 -8.71 -6.17 -16.59
N SER A 275 -9.48 -7.26 -16.47
CA SER A 275 -10.78 -7.23 -15.78
C SER A 275 -10.64 -6.84 -14.30
N TRP A 276 -9.59 -7.31 -13.65
CA TRP A 276 -9.26 -6.88 -12.28
C TRP A 276 -8.89 -5.40 -12.23
N LEU A 277 -8.00 -4.96 -13.11
CA LEU A 277 -7.55 -3.56 -13.13
C LEU A 277 -8.71 -2.60 -13.36
N ASP A 278 -9.60 -2.93 -14.30
CA ASP A 278 -10.80 -2.13 -14.58
C ASP A 278 -11.66 -2.00 -13.33
N LEU A 279 -11.93 -3.11 -12.64
CA LEU A 279 -12.72 -3.11 -11.40
C LEU A 279 -12.05 -2.27 -10.30
N LEU A 280 -10.75 -2.45 -10.09
CA LEU A 280 -10.02 -1.71 -9.07
C LEU A 280 -10.06 -0.20 -9.34
N ASN A 281 -9.87 0.21 -10.59
CA ASN A 281 -9.91 1.61 -10.99
C ASN A 281 -11.31 2.20 -10.90
N ASP A 282 -12.34 1.48 -11.35
CA ASP A 282 -13.73 1.93 -11.30
C ASP A 282 -14.21 2.15 -9.85
N ARG A 283 -13.73 1.33 -8.94
CA ARG A 283 -14.13 1.42 -7.53
C ARG A 283 -13.10 2.17 -6.66
N GLY A 284 -12.00 2.66 -7.24
CA GLY A 284 -10.95 3.38 -6.51
C GLY A 284 -10.22 2.53 -5.48
N VAL A 285 -10.13 1.21 -5.69
CA VAL A 285 -9.46 0.27 -4.77
C VAL A 285 -7.96 0.32 -4.98
N SER A 286 -7.22 0.57 -3.91
CA SER A 286 -5.76 0.57 -3.91
C SER A 286 -5.19 -0.82 -4.16
N PHE A 287 -4.07 -0.91 -4.87
CA PHE A 287 -3.43 -2.19 -5.15
C PHE A 287 -1.91 -2.11 -5.24
N LEU A 288 -1.23 -3.20 -4.85
CA LEU A 288 0.22 -3.36 -4.97
C LEU A 288 0.57 -4.69 -5.63
N ALA A 289 1.54 -4.64 -6.52
CA ALA A 289 2.04 -5.80 -7.25
C ALA A 289 3.00 -6.64 -6.40
N TRP A 290 2.85 -7.95 -6.40
CA TRP A 290 3.85 -8.89 -5.92
C TRP A 290 4.72 -9.35 -7.07
N SER A 291 6.07 -9.22 -7.11
CA SER A 291 6.91 -8.59 -6.12
C SER A 291 8.14 -7.94 -6.76
N LEU A 292 8.72 -6.98 -6.08
CA LEU A 292 9.97 -6.34 -6.50
C LEU A 292 11.16 -7.25 -6.16
N SER A 293 11.49 -8.11 -7.09
CA SER A 293 12.63 -9.04 -7.04
C SER A 293 12.99 -9.51 -8.43
N ASN A 294 14.18 -10.09 -8.57
CA ASN A 294 14.61 -10.80 -9.76
C ASN A 294 14.54 -12.33 -9.59
N LYS A 295 13.68 -12.80 -8.71
CA LYS A 295 13.47 -14.22 -8.49
C LYS A 295 13.04 -14.89 -9.82
N ASN A 296 13.54 -16.09 -10.09
CA ASN A 296 13.18 -16.82 -11.30
C ASN A 296 11.76 -17.39 -11.18
N GLU A 297 10.77 -16.50 -11.21
CA GLU A 297 9.35 -16.83 -11.19
C GLU A 297 8.55 -15.75 -11.92
N THR A 298 7.35 -16.10 -12.38
CA THR A 298 6.50 -15.22 -13.20
C THR A 298 6.12 -13.92 -12.51
N SER A 299 5.84 -13.96 -11.20
CA SER A 299 5.42 -12.78 -10.45
C SER A 299 6.53 -11.80 -10.14
N ALA A 300 7.80 -12.18 -10.29
CA ALA A 300 8.92 -11.24 -10.14
C ALA A 300 8.83 -10.13 -11.18
N LEU A 301 8.95 -8.88 -10.76
CA LEU A 301 8.82 -7.71 -11.63
C LEU A 301 10.07 -7.46 -12.46
N ILE A 302 11.24 -7.92 -12.00
CA ILE A 302 12.53 -7.77 -12.63
C ILE A 302 12.94 -9.09 -13.27
N GLN A 303 13.58 -9.03 -14.44
CA GLN A 303 14.09 -10.23 -15.11
C GLN A 303 15.10 -10.98 -14.23
N PRO A 304 15.09 -12.33 -14.24
CA PRO A 304 16.02 -13.12 -13.41
C PRO A 304 17.50 -12.81 -13.66
N GLY A 305 17.84 -12.47 -14.91
CA GLY A 305 19.22 -12.14 -15.30
C GLY A 305 19.65 -10.71 -14.99
N CYS A 306 18.74 -9.86 -14.51
CA CYS A 306 19.03 -8.47 -14.20
C CYS A 306 19.52 -8.34 -12.75
N SER A 307 20.72 -7.80 -12.57
CA SER A 307 21.30 -7.54 -11.25
C SER A 307 21.09 -6.12 -10.75
N LYS A 308 20.45 -5.26 -11.54
CA LYS A 308 20.14 -3.90 -11.12
C LYS A 308 19.10 -3.89 -10.01
N THR A 309 19.32 -3.05 -9.02
CA THR A 309 18.41 -2.87 -7.88
C THR A 309 17.70 -1.52 -7.89
N GLY A 310 17.71 -0.83 -9.01
CA GLY A 310 17.07 0.45 -9.28
C GLY A 310 17.38 0.91 -10.71
N GLY A 311 16.75 1.97 -11.18
CA GLY A 311 17.03 2.55 -12.50
C GLY A 311 16.72 1.61 -13.66
N TRP A 312 15.72 0.74 -13.52
CA TRP A 312 15.39 -0.27 -14.53
C TRP A 312 14.84 0.36 -15.79
N THR A 313 15.36 -0.13 -16.93
CA THR A 313 14.77 0.11 -18.25
C THR A 313 13.68 -0.93 -18.52
N GLU A 314 12.90 -0.75 -19.58
CA GLU A 314 11.87 -1.73 -19.97
C GLU A 314 12.44 -3.13 -20.21
N ASP A 315 13.66 -3.22 -20.76
CA ASP A 315 14.35 -4.50 -21.01
C ASP A 315 14.78 -5.23 -19.73
N ASP A 316 14.92 -4.51 -18.64
CA ASP A 316 15.23 -5.09 -17.32
C ASP A 316 14.01 -5.72 -16.65
N LEU A 317 12.80 -5.37 -17.10
CA LEU A 317 11.55 -5.82 -16.52
C LEU A 317 11.09 -7.16 -17.10
N SER A 318 10.46 -7.99 -16.27
CA SER A 318 9.72 -9.17 -16.73
C SER A 318 8.42 -8.76 -17.45
N GLU A 319 7.72 -9.71 -18.06
CA GLU A 319 6.39 -9.45 -18.62
C GLU A 319 5.44 -8.90 -17.54
N THR A 320 5.47 -9.46 -16.34
CA THR A 320 4.70 -9.00 -15.18
C THR A 320 5.09 -7.57 -14.79
N GLY A 321 6.39 -7.28 -14.77
CA GLY A 321 6.91 -5.94 -14.47
C GLY A 321 6.45 -4.88 -15.47
N ARG A 322 6.48 -5.20 -16.77
CA ARG A 322 6.01 -4.28 -17.82
C ARG A 322 4.51 -4.01 -17.71
N TRP A 323 3.73 -5.04 -17.42
CA TRP A 323 2.29 -4.89 -17.26
C TRP A 323 1.95 -4.00 -16.05
N PHE A 324 2.55 -4.25 -14.90
CA PHE A 324 2.29 -3.45 -13.70
C PHE A 324 2.81 -2.02 -13.81
N ARG A 325 3.95 -1.80 -14.48
CA ARG A 325 4.43 -0.45 -14.73
C ARG A 325 3.37 0.39 -15.47
N LYS A 326 2.74 -0.16 -16.49
CA LYS A 326 1.64 0.50 -17.21
C LYS A 326 0.40 0.67 -16.33
N ALA A 327 0.01 -0.36 -15.60
CA ALA A 327 -1.16 -0.33 -14.72
C ALA A 327 -1.03 0.72 -13.61
N ILE A 328 0.15 0.88 -13.05
CA ILE A 328 0.45 1.85 -11.99
C ILE A 328 0.51 3.27 -12.56
N GLN A 329 1.05 3.45 -13.75
CA GLN A 329 1.05 4.76 -14.44
C GLN A 329 -0.37 5.28 -14.70
N GLY A 330 -1.30 4.43 -14.99
CA GLY A 330 -2.71 4.75 -15.26
C GLY A 330 -3.04 5.00 -16.71
#